data_0b197e8d138b5702a0d4750e6349d2cd
#
_entry.id   0b197e8d138b5702a0d4750e6349d2cd
#
_cell.length_a   1.000
_cell.length_b   1.000
_cell.length_c   1.000
_cell.angle_alpha   90.00
_cell.angle_beta   90.00
_cell.angle_gamma   90.00
#
_symmetry.space_group_name_H-M   'P 1'
#
loop_
_entity.id
_entity.type
_entity.pdbx_description
1 polymer ?
#
loop_
_entity_poly.entity_id
_entity_poly.type
_entity_poly.pdbx_seq_one_letter_code
_entity_poly.pdbx_strand_id
1 'polypeptide(L)'
;MRGQRLISFDLHADFAFFKKPDYNDGILLSYNMIHKPALLGLLGAVIGLQGYRKKRELPEYYQRLATLQVGIEPLSPYHDKGNFRKSVVKYTNTVGYANQDGNLLIEESLLIKPAYRCYLLLSEENEDHLKLYEYLRRGWAEYIPYLGKN
;
A
#
# COMPACT_ATOMS: atom_id res chain seq x y z
N MET A 1 -2.50 26.02 14.48
CA MET A 1 -2.97 25.85 13.10
C MET A 1 -4.44 25.47 13.13
N ARG A 2 -5.27 26.41 12.75
CA ARG A 2 -6.72 26.17 12.69
C ARG A 2 -7.03 25.31 11.47
N GLY A 3 -7.94 24.34 11.61
CA GLY A 3 -8.45 23.51 10.51
C GLY A 3 -7.58 22.32 10.12
N GLN A 4 -6.60 21.93 10.94
CA GLN A 4 -5.81 20.73 10.73
C GLN A 4 -5.88 19.80 11.93
N ARG A 5 -5.82 18.50 11.65
CA ARG A 5 -5.84 17.45 12.67
C ARG A 5 -4.78 16.40 12.36
N LEU A 6 -3.90 16.15 13.31
CA LEU A 6 -2.95 15.05 13.23
C LEU A 6 -3.57 13.80 13.82
N ILE A 7 -3.60 12.72 13.03
CA ILE A 7 -4.03 11.41 13.50
C ILE A 7 -2.94 10.38 13.23
N SER A 8 -3.02 9.25 13.92
CA SER A 8 -2.18 8.09 13.64
C SER A 8 -3.02 6.82 13.65
N PHE A 9 -2.55 5.82 12.93
CA PHE A 9 -3.10 4.47 12.93
C PHE A 9 -2.01 3.47 12.64
N ASP A 10 -2.20 2.24 13.08
CA ASP A 10 -1.24 1.16 12.88
C ASP A 10 -1.71 0.25 11.75
N LEU A 11 -0.77 -0.11 10.88
CA LEU A 11 -0.93 -1.11 9.84
C LEU A 11 -0.02 -2.29 10.13
N HIS A 12 -0.55 -3.48 10.05
CA HIS A 12 0.25 -4.70 10.09
C HIS A 12 -0.39 -5.79 9.24
N ALA A 13 0.44 -6.67 8.73
CA ALA A 13 0.01 -7.82 7.94
C ALA A 13 1.00 -8.97 8.12
N ASP A 14 0.60 -10.16 7.69
CA ASP A 14 1.53 -11.30 7.65
C ASP A 14 2.57 -11.11 6.54
N PHE A 15 2.15 -10.56 5.40
CA PHE A 15 3.00 -10.32 4.24
C PHE A 15 2.67 -8.98 3.60
N ALA A 16 3.68 -8.38 2.94
CA ALA A 16 3.48 -7.22 2.08
C ALA A 16 4.41 -7.27 0.88
N PHE A 17 3.99 -6.63 -0.20
CA PHE A 17 4.78 -6.52 -1.42
C PHE A 17 4.59 -5.14 -2.04
N PHE A 18 5.62 -4.31 -1.96
CA PHE A 18 5.65 -2.97 -2.57
C PHE A 18 6.64 -3.01 -3.73
N LYS A 19 6.16 -3.45 -4.88
CA LYS A 19 6.98 -3.74 -6.06
C LYS A 19 7.86 -2.54 -6.47
N LYS A 20 9.16 -2.79 -6.63
CA LYS A 20 10.08 -1.84 -7.25
C LYS A 20 9.87 -1.83 -8.77
N PRO A 21 9.63 -0.65 -9.39
CA PRO A 21 9.31 -0.58 -10.81
C PRO A 21 10.48 -0.89 -11.73
N ASP A 22 11.71 -0.76 -11.24
CA ASP A 22 12.93 -0.85 -12.06
C ASP A 22 13.43 -2.28 -12.27
N TYR A 23 12.79 -3.27 -11.65
CA TYR A 23 13.21 -4.67 -11.70
C TYR A 23 12.09 -5.55 -12.26
N ASN A 24 12.28 -6.01 -13.49
CA ASN A 24 11.36 -6.92 -14.16
C ASN A 24 11.97 -8.27 -14.54
N ASP A 25 13.27 -8.45 -14.32
CA ASP A 25 13.99 -9.67 -14.61
C ASP A 25 14.29 -10.47 -13.35
N GLY A 26 14.04 -11.78 -13.37
CA GLY A 26 14.30 -12.68 -12.27
C GLY A 26 13.35 -12.49 -11.10
N ILE A 27 13.89 -12.24 -9.91
CA ILE A 27 13.09 -12.05 -8.70
C ILE A 27 12.53 -10.62 -8.67
N LEU A 28 11.20 -10.51 -8.54
CA LEU A 28 10.55 -9.23 -8.33
C LEU A 28 10.84 -8.74 -6.91
N LEU A 29 11.39 -7.55 -6.78
CA LEU A 29 11.81 -6.98 -5.51
C LEU A 29 10.77 -6.03 -4.94
N SER A 30 10.66 -6.03 -3.61
CA SER A 30 9.85 -5.08 -2.85
C SER A 30 10.71 -3.95 -2.30
N TYR A 31 10.13 -2.75 -2.18
CA TYR A 31 10.67 -1.73 -1.26
C TYR A 31 10.71 -2.29 0.16
N ASN A 32 11.67 -1.81 0.96
CA ASN A 32 11.85 -2.28 2.34
C ASN A 32 10.72 -1.85 3.28
N MET A 33 10.04 -0.78 2.94
CA MET A 33 8.92 -0.22 3.70
C MET A 33 7.80 0.21 2.75
N ILE A 34 6.60 0.34 3.32
CA ILE A 34 5.54 1.05 2.63
C ILE A 34 5.99 2.49 2.31
N HIS A 35 5.66 2.98 1.13
CA HIS A 35 5.97 4.32 0.67
C HIS A 35 4.67 5.10 0.42
N LYS A 36 4.78 6.41 0.27
CA LYS A 36 3.60 7.28 0.18
C LYS A 36 2.60 6.84 -0.90
N PRO A 37 2.99 6.55 -2.15
CA PRO A 37 2.02 6.11 -3.16
C PRO A 37 1.24 4.85 -2.76
N ALA A 38 1.89 3.87 -2.14
CA ALA A 38 1.23 2.66 -1.67
C ALA A 38 0.27 2.95 -0.51
N LEU A 39 0.67 3.81 0.42
CA LEU A 39 -0.20 4.25 1.51
C LEU A 39 -1.43 5.00 0.99
N LEU A 40 -1.25 5.91 0.02
CA LEU A 40 -2.38 6.61 -0.60
C LEU A 40 -3.34 5.64 -1.29
N GLY A 41 -2.82 4.59 -1.94
CA GLY A 41 -3.65 3.55 -2.53
C GLY A 41 -4.48 2.80 -1.50
N LEU A 42 -3.89 2.46 -0.36
CA LEU A 42 -4.60 1.84 0.76
C LEU A 42 -5.68 2.77 1.32
N LEU A 43 -5.35 4.03 1.57
CA LEU A 43 -6.30 5.02 2.05
C LEU A 43 -7.43 5.28 1.04
N GLY A 44 -7.10 5.25 -0.25
CA GLY A 44 -8.10 5.31 -1.33
C GLY A 44 -9.08 4.15 -1.26
N ALA A 45 -8.59 2.93 -1.01
CA ALA A 45 -9.46 1.77 -0.81
C ALA A 45 -10.39 1.94 0.40
N VAL A 46 -9.86 2.50 1.48
CA VAL A 46 -10.66 2.78 2.70
C VAL A 46 -11.86 3.67 2.39
N ILE A 47 -11.68 4.76 1.66
CA ILE A 47 -12.75 5.72 1.37
C ILE A 47 -13.42 5.53 0.00
N GLY A 48 -13.08 4.48 -0.73
CA GLY A 48 -13.77 4.10 -1.96
C GLY A 48 -13.30 4.83 -3.23
N LEU A 49 -12.07 5.35 -3.25
CA LEU A 49 -11.51 5.97 -4.43
C LEU A 49 -10.97 4.91 -5.40
N GLN A 50 -11.11 5.18 -6.69
CA GLN A 50 -10.74 4.24 -7.73
C GLN A 50 -9.22 4.14 -7.93
N GLY A 51 -8.77 2.93 -8.29
CA GLY A 51 -7.41 2.67 -8.70
C GLY A 51 -7.17 2.99 -10.18
N TYR A 52 -6.16 2.35 -10.76
CA TYR A 52 -5.84 2.51 -12.17
C TYR A 52 -6.97 2.00 -13.06
N ARG A 53 -7.47 2.86 -13.94
CA ARG A 53 -8.50 2.52 -14.94
C ARG A 53 -7.95 2.50 -16.35
N LYS A 54 -7.06 3.44 -16.67
CA LYS A 54 -6.48 3.61 -18.00
C LYS A 54 -4.96 3.69 -17.93
N LYS A 55 -4.33 3.17 -18.96
CA LYS A 55 -2.89 3.28 -19.13
C LYS A 55 -2.48 4.76 -19.26
N ARG A 56 -1.47 5.18 -18.51
CA ARG A 56 -0.91 6.55 -18.48
C ARG A 56 -1.77 7.62 -17.79
N GLU A 57 -2.85 7.25 -17.12
CA GLU A 57 -3.59 8.17 -16.27
C GLU A 57 -3.28 7.88 -14.80
N LEU A 58 -3.13 8.95 -14.00
CA LEU A 58 -3.01 8.81 -12.55
C LEU A 58 -4.34 8.32 -11.98
N PRO A 59 -4.34 7.37 -11.04
CA PRO A 59 -5.56 6.88 -10.43
C PRO A 59 -6.24 7.97 -9.59
N GLU A 60 -7.55 7.85 -9.41
CA GLU A 60 -8.36 8.80 -8.66
C GLU A 60 -7.81 9.03 -7.24
N TYR A 61 -7.42 7.96 -6.54
CA TYR A 61 -6.88 8.10 -5.19
C TYR A 61 -5.63 8.98 -5.14
N TYR A 62 -4.77 8.86 -6.15
CA TYR A 62 -3.55 9.66 -6.21
C TYR A 62 -3.86 11.13 -6.49
N GLN A 63 -4.76 11.42 -7.43
CA GLN A 63 -5.16 12.79 -7.76
C GLN A 63 -5.78 13.49 -6.55
N ARG A 64 -6.63 12.80 -5.79
CA ARG A 64 -7.36 13.38 -4.66
C ARG A 64 -6.57 13.44 -3.36
N LEU A 65 -5.62 12.52 -3.14
CA LEU A 65 -4.86 12.40 -1.90
C LEU A 65 -3.38 12.80 -2.02
N ALA A 66 -2.91 13.21 -3.19
CA ALA A 66 -1.49 13.48 -3.44
C ALA A 66 -0.91 14.55 -2.50
N THR A 67 -1.70 15.53 -2.11
CA THR A 67 -1.28 16.62 -1.21
C THR A 67 -1.37 16.29 0.27
N LEU A 68 -1.97 15.13 0.62
CA LEU A 68 -2.02 14.67 2.01
C LEU A 68 -0.62 14.50 2.57
N GLN A 69 -0.35 15.14 3.70
CA GLN A 69 0.92 14.97 4.40
C GLN A 69 0.88 13.70 5.25
N VAL A 70 1.85 12.84 5.05
CA VAL A 70 1.94 11.53 5.71
C VAL A 70 3.29 11.35 6.38
N GLY A 71 3.31 10.65 7.51
CA GLY A 71 4.51 10.13 8.14
C GLY A 71 4.37 8.63 8.33
N ILE A 72 5.48 7.90 8.23
CA ILE A 72 5.49 6.45 8.35
C ILE A 72 6.63 6.05 9.27
N GLU A 73 6.33 5.25 10.28
CA GLU A 73 7.27 4.73 11.25
C GLU A 73 7.19 3.20 11.28
N PRO A 74 8.30 2.47 11.10
CA PRO A 74 8.28 1.02 11.26
C PRO A 74 8.14 0.65 12.73
N LEU A 75 7.34 -0.38 13.03
CA LEU A 75 7.10 -0.86 14.39
C LEU A 75 7.92 -2.10 14.71
N SER A 76 8.51 -2.13 15.92
CA SER A 76 9.22 -3.31 16.45
C SER A 76 8.24 -4.45 16.78
N PRO A 77 8.72 -5.72 16.86
CA PRO A 77 10.14 -6.13 16.87
C PRO A 77 10.68 -6.68 15.53
N TYR A 78 9.91 -6.65 14.46
CA TYR A 78 10.19 -7.43 13.25
C TYR A 78 11.08 -6.75 12.23
N HIS A 79 11.66 -5.58 12.56
CA HIS A 79 12.55 -4.86 11.65
C HIS A 79 13.90 -4.54 12.28
N ASP A 80 14.92 -4.36 11.43
CA ASP A 80 16.19 -3.75 11.77
C ASP A 80 16.35 -2.46 10.93
N LYS A 81 16.34 -1.31 11.60
CA LYS A 81 16.47 0.02 10.95
C LYS A 81 15.50 0.23 9.79
N GLY A 82 14.25 -0.20 9.96
CA GLY A 82 13.21 -0.08 8.91
C GLY A 82 13.21 -1.22 7.88
N ASN A 83 14.13 -2.18 7.98
CA ASN A 83 14.19 -3.31 7.08
C ASN A 83 13.48 -4.51 7.71
N PHE A 84 12.33 -4.88 7.17
CA PHE A 84 11.63 -6.09 7.57
C PHE A 84 12.27 -7.32 6.94
N ARG A 85 12.09 -8.48 7.57
CA ARG A 85 12.50 -9.76 6.99
C ARG A 85 11.82 -9.98 5.65
N LYS A 86 12.51 -10.63 4.74
CA LYS A 86 12.01 -10.97 3.41
C LYS A 86 12.04 -12.46 3.18
N SER A 87 11.09 -12.97 2.42
CA SER A 87 11.07 -14.34 1.92
C SER A 87 10.73 -14.34 0.44
N VAL A 88 11.39 -15.19 -0.32
CA VAL A 88 11.09 -15.38 -1.74
C VAL A 88 9.96 -16.38 -1.87
N VAL A 89 8.88 -15.97 -2.53
CA VAL A 89 7.75 -16.83 -2.87
C VAL A 89 7.80 -17.12 -4.36
N LYS A 90 7.64 -18.40 -4.70
CA LYS A 90 7.61 -18.87 -6.10
C LYS A 90 6.21 -19.36 -6.43
N TYR A 91 5.67 -18.90 -7.53
CA TYR A 91 4.40 -19.41 -8.03
C TYR A 91 4.36 -19.39 -9.56
N THR A 92 3.49 -20.21 -10.11
CA THR A 92 3.28 -20.27 -11.55
C THR A 92 1.99 -19.51 -11.90
N ASN A 93 2.07 -18.71 -12.95
CA ASN A 93 0.88 -18.08 -13.51
C ASN A 93 0.22 -19.07 -14.48
N THR A 94 -0.89 -19.65 -14.05
CA THR A 94 -1.64 -20.66 -14.83
C THR A 94 -2.89 -20.08 -15.49
N VAL A 95 -3.11 -18.76 -15.43
CA VAL A 95 -4.31 -18.12 -15.95
C VAL A 95 -4.09 -17.60 -17.37
N GLY A 96 -4.98 -18.00 -18.29
CA GLY A 96 -5.06 -17.48 -19.66
C GLY A 96 -4.07 -18.07 -20.64
N TYR A 97 -3.76 -17.32 -21.68
CA TYR A 97 -2.92 -17.73 -22.80
C TYR A 97 -1.44 -17.96 -22.44
N ALA A 98 -1.05 -17.67 -21.22
CA ALA A 98 0.31 -17.93 -20.72
C ALA A 98 0.67 -19.41 -20.75
N ASN A 99 -0.29 -20.30 -20.89
CA ASN A 99 -0.09 -21.75 -20.95
C ASN A 99 0.33 -22.27 -22.35
N GLN A 100 0.35 -21.43 -23.36
CA GLN A 100 0.72 -21.90 -24.73
C GLN A 100 2.21 -22.18 -24.86
N ASP A 101 3.06 -21.51 -24.07
CA ASP A 101 4.52 -21.65 -24.10
C ASP A 101 5.12 -22.23 -22.81
N GLY A 102 4.30 -22.85 -21.95
CA GLY A 102 4.71 -23.37 -20.66
C GLY A 102 4.31 -22.46 -19.48
N ASN A 103 4.50 -22.96 -18.26
CA ASN A 103 4.19 -22.22 -17.03
C ASN A 103 5.19 -21.09 -16.80
N LEU A 104 4.71 -19.86 -16.68
CA LEU A 104 5.54 -18.74 -16.24
C LEU A 104 5.80 -18.86 -14.73
N LEU A 105 7.06 -19.10 -14.37
CA LEU A 105 7.48 -19.10 -12.97
C LEU A 105 7.74 -17.66 -12.53
N ILE A 106 7.03 -17.23 -11.51
CA ILE A 106 7.18 -15.90 -10.90
C ILE A 106 7.81 -16.06 -9.53
N GLU A 107 8.85 -15.28 -9.26
CA GLU A 107 9.50 -15.19 -7.97
C GLU A 107 9.34 -13.77 -7.42
N GLU A 108 8.83 -13.66 -6.19
CA GLU A 108 8.63 -12.37 -5.50
C GLU A 108 9.28 -12.40 -4.12
N SER A 109 10.01 -11.32 -3.80
CA SER A 109 10.56 -11.11 -2.47
C SER A 109 9.54 -10.35 -1.62
N LEU A 110 8.86 -11.05 -0.72
CA LEU A 110 7.83 -10.50 0.15
C LEU A 110 8.41 -10.03 1.48
N LEU A 111 7.85 -8.96 2.04
CA LEU A 111 8.09 -8.56 3.43
C LEU A 111 7.30 -9.47 4.36
N ILE A 112 7.96 -9.90 5.45
CA ILE A 112 7.37 -10.78 6.46
C ILE A 112 6.97 -9.95 7.67
N LYS A 113 5.71 -10.06 8.07
CA LYS A 113 5.11 -9.39 9.23
C LYS A 113 5.45 -7.89 9.32
N PRO A 114 5.26 -7.14 8.24
CA PRO A 114 5.48 -5.70 8.29
C PRO A 114 4.47 -5.05 9.22
N ALA A 115 4.93 -4.04 9.96
CA ALA A 115 4.10 -3.26 10.86
C ALA A 115 4.56 -1.80 10.84
N TYR A 116 3.61 -0.89 10.68
CA TYR A 116 3.87 0.55 10.57
C TYR A 116 2.90 1.34 11.42
N ARG A 117 3.38 2.45 12.00
CA ARG A 117 2.52 3.54 12.45
C ARG A 117 2.52 4.62 11.41
N CYS A 118 1.34 4.94 10.93
CA CYS A 118 1.14 5.96 9.90
C CYS A 118 0.51 7.19 10.53
N TYR A 119 1.04 8.36 10.16
CA TYR A 119 0.56 9.65 10.62
C TYR A 119 -0.03 10.40 9.44
N LEU A 120 -1.18 11.01 9.63
CA LEU A 120 -1.84 11.83 8.62
C LEU A 120 -2.14 13.21 9.20
N LEU A 121 -1.77 14.25 8.46
CA LEU A 121 -2.18 15.61 8.78
C LEU A 121 -3.41 15.95 7.93
N LEU A 122 -4.58 15.86 8.53
CA LEU A 122 -5.86 16.04 7.84
C LEU A 122 -6.29 17.50 7.88
N SER A 123 -6.83 17.99 6.77
CA SER A 123 -7.50 19.29 6.69
C SER A 123 -8.99 19.12 6.97
N GLU A 124 -9.52 19.94 7.88
CA GLU A 124 -10.96 19.94 8.19
C GLU A 124 -11.82 20.51 7.08
N GLU A 125 -11.21 21.17 6.08
CA GLU A 125 -11.89 21.74 4.91
C GLU A 125 -11.96 20.77 3.72
N ASN A 126 -11.27 19.63 3.80
CA ASN A 126 -11.21 18.65 2.71
C ASN A 126 -12.16 17.49 2.99
N GLU A 127 -13.11 17.25 2.11
CA GLU A 127 -14.13 16.20 2.27
C GLU A 127 -13.51 14.78 2.34
N ASP A 128 -12.46 14.51 1.57
CA ASP A 128 -11.79 13.21 1.59
C ASP A 128 -11.06 12.99 2.91
N HIS A 129 -10.46 14.04 3.46
CA HIS A 129 -9.80 13.99 4.77
C HIS A 129 -10.81 13.75 5.90
N LEU A 130 -11.98 14.39 5.84
CA LEU A 130 -13.05 14.15 6.81
C LEU A 130 -13.56 12.71 6.73
N LYS A 131 -13.74 12.20 5.51
CA LYS A 131 -14.16 10.81 5.30
C LYS A 131 -13.10 9.82 5.80
N LEU A 132 -11.81 10.07 5.55
CA LEU A 132 -10.71 9.27 6.10
C LEU A 132 -10.76 9.22 7.62
N TYR A 133 -10.93 10.37 8.27
CA TYR A 133 -11.02 10.43 9.74
C TYR A 133 -12.17 9.55 10.26
N GLU A 134 -13.36 9.68 9.70
CA GLU A 134 -14.52 8.90 10.13
C GLU A 134 -14.34 7.39 9.89
N TYR A 135 -13.85 7.01 8.71
CA TYR A 135 -13.65 5.60 8.38
C TYR A 135 -12.58 4.93 9.21
N LEU A 136 -11.43 5.61 9.37
CA LEU A 136 -10.35 5.08 10.22
C LEU A 136 -10.77 4.98 11.68
N ARG A 137 -11.48 5.98 12.19
CA ARG A 137 -11.99 5.98 13.57
C ARG A 137 -12.97 4.85 13.83
N ARG A 138 -13.81 4.53 12.86
CA ARG A 138 -14.85 3.50 12.97
C ARG A 138 -14.39 2.11 12.52
N GLY A 139 -13.20 1.99 11.97
CA GLY A 139 -12.72 0.73 11.40
C GLY A 139 -13.48 0.32 10.14
N TRP A 140 -13.95 1.29 9.35
CA TRP A 140 -14.67 1.05 8.11
C TRP A 140 -13.76 1.09 6.90
N ALA A 141 -14.12 0.39 5.84
CA ALA A 141 -13.51 0.47 4.52
C ALA A 141 -14.53 0.16 3.44
N GLU A 142 -14.53 0.95 2.37
CA GLU A 142 -15.37 0.68 1.18
C GLU A 142 -14.86 -0.52 0.40
N TYR A 143 -13.54 -0.60 0.21
CA TYR A 143 -12.86 -1.76 -0.39
C TYR A 143 -11.91 -2.36 0.63
N ILE A 144 -11.70 -3.68 0.53
CA ILE A 144 -10.77 -4.37 1.42
C ILE A 144 -9.36 -3.83 1.22
N PRO A 145 -8.75 -3.19 2.22
CA PRO A 145 -7.37 -2.71 2.09
C PRO A 145 -6.37 -3.87 2.18
N TYR A 146 -5.28 -3.77 1.44
CA TYR A 146 -4.19 -4.74 1.48
C TYR A 146 -2.84 -4.04 1.27
N LEU A 147 -1.75 -4.68 1.69
CA LEU A 147 -0.42 -4.12 1.59
C LEU A 147 0.29 -4.59 0.30
N GLY A 148 -0.15 -4.03 -0.83
CA GLY A 148 0.44 -4.24 -2.15
C GLY A 148 0.06 -5.56 -2.82
N LYS A 149 -0.43 -6.53 -2.08
CA LYS A 149 -0.87 -7.82 -2.58
C LYS A 149 -1.89 -8.44 -1.63
N ASN A 150 -2.93 -9.02 -2.18
CA ASN A 150 -3.99 -9.71 -1.44
C ASN A 150 -3.95 -11.23 -1.66
#